data_7d2b9a5fbbf355f914c4c1e2f3a4fca5
#
_entry.id   7d2b9a5fbbf355f914c4c1e2f3a4fca5
#
_cell.length_a   1.000
_cell.length_b   1.000
_cell.length_c   1.000
_cell.angle_alpha   90.00
_cell.angle_beta   90.00
_cell.angle_gamma   90.00
#
_symmetry.space_group_name_H-M   'P 1'
#
loop_
_entity.id
_entity.type
_entity.pdbx_description
1 polymer ?
#
loop_
_entity_poly.entity_id
_entity_poly.type
_entity_poly.pdbx_seq_one_letter_code
_entity_poly.pdbx_strand_id
1 'polypeptide(L)'
;MTLQKLFTQYITMIRPLQSVQTVRTKEGFINKHIFPKLGSMEVSEVTYPMLQTFVNDLLGNDLKPKTVKNILDVIKVVFKLAIRMNLIKESPCDYVELPKYDNKRYFSFSTSVQTDFIHALLTYDVYMYRDIFLFLLHGRRRNEVLSLTWDMVDMEQSLYYIPAMINKARRSMSYKMTDILYDRLMVHYLHACVEQNTRHPKGYVFNNPQTQTQYKDLSKAWRRFLKESDLPYIRLHDIRHLIGTYSINVLELPIEKVSHALGHTNVETTQKYVTIKPETSKQVIDKIINSVILPDKVVGSSI
;
A
#
# COMPACT_ATOMS: atom_id res chain seq x y z
N MET A 1 9.02 3.78 37.54
CA MET A 1 9.30 2.94 36.35
C MET A 1 9.73 3.85 35.23
N THR A 2 10.95 3.67 34.70
CA THR A 2 11.43 4.51 33.59
C THR A 2 10.71 4.20 32.26
N LEU A 3 10.63 5.21 31.38
CA LEU A 3 10.08 5.03 30.03
C LEU A 3 10.81 3.94 29.27
N GLN A 4 12.14 3.85 29.39
CA GLN A 4 12.91 2.81 28.72
C GLN A 4 12.46 1.40 29.12
N LYS A 5 12.23 1.14 30.41
CA LYS A 5 11.73 -0.15 30.89
C LYS A 5 10.33 -0.43 30.33
N LEU A 6 9.45 0.57 30.32
CA LEU A 6 8.08 0.43 29.82
C LEU A 6 8.06 0.15 28.32
N PHE A 7 8.87 0.86 27.52
CA PHE A 7 9.01 0.59 26.08
C PHE A 7 9.56 -0.80 25.79
N THR A 8 10.54 -1.26 26.57
CA THR A 8 11.10 -2.61 26.43
C THR A 8 10.03 -3.68 26.69
N GLN A 9 9.24 -3.52 27.75
CA GLN A 9 8.11 -4.41 28.02
C GLN A 9 7.08 -4.39 26.88
N TYR A 10 6.73 -3.19 26.38
CA TYR A 10 5.82 -3.04 25.27
C TYR A 10 6.31 -3.81 24.01
N ILE A 11 7.59 -3.65 23.65
CA ILE A 11 8.17 -4.36 22.51
C ILE A 11 8.11 -5.87 22.69
N THR A 12 8.43 -6.36 23.88
CA THR A 12 8.33 -7.81 24.20
C THR A 12 6.89 -8.32 24.03
N MET A 13 5.91 -7.57 24.52
CA MET A 13 4.49 -7.94 24.41
C MET A 13 3.97 -7.97 22.97
N ILE A 14 4.40 -7.04 22.11
CA ILE A 14 3.89 -6.97 20.73
C ILE A 14 4.65 -7.84 19.73
N ARG A 15 5.85 -8.31 20.07
CA ARG A 15 6.70 -9.10 19.18
C ARG A 15 6.02 -10.35 18.62
N PRO A 16 5.27 -11.16 19.36
CA PRO A 16 4.52 -12.27 18.83
C PRO A 16 3.24 -11.87 18.06
N LEU A 17 2.76 -10.62 18.24
CA LEU A 17 1.47 -10.17 17.72
C LEU A 17 1.59 -9.36 16.43
N GLN A 18 2.78 -8.88 16.09
CA GLN A 18 3.01 -7.98 14.96
C GLN A 18 4.10 -8.52 14.03
N SER A 19 4.07 -8.08 12.76
CA SER A 19 5.11 -8.46 11.81
C SER A 19 6.49 -7.99 12.27
N VAL A 20 7.52 -8.78 11.98
CA VAL A 20 8.93 -8.45 12.28
C VAL A 20 9.30 -7.05 11.79
N GLN A 21 8.84 -6.67 10.59
CA GLN A 21 9.12 -5.36 10.03
C GLN A 21 8.44 -4.23 10.81
N THR A 22 7.22 -4.45 11.32
CA THR A 22 6.52 -3.45 12.16
C THR A 22 7.24 -3.25 13.48
N VAL A 23 7.66 -4.34 14.13
CA VAL A 23 8.43 -4.28 15.39
C VAL A 23 9.76 -3.56 15.15
N ARG A 24 10.52 -3.94 14.13
CA ARG A 24 11.80 -3.30 13.79
C ARG A 24 11.64 -1.79 13.52
N THR A 25 10.57 -1.37 12.85
CA THR A 25 10.32 0.05 12.59
C THR A 25 10.06 0.81 13.91
N LYS A 26 9.27 0.22 14.81
CA LYS A 26 9.03 0.83 16.15
C LYS A 26 10.30 0.88 16.99
N GLU A 27 11.08 -0.20 17.03
CA GLU A 27 12.39 -0.23 17.70
C GLU A 27 13.33 0.86 17.13
N GLY A 28 13.32 1.06 15.81
CA GLY A 28 14.08 2.13 15.18
C GLY A 28 13.66 3.52 15.66
N PHE A 29 12.36 3.79 15.79
CA PHE A 29 11.88 5.07 16.35
C PHE A 29 12.23 5.23 17.82
N ILE A 30 12.10 4.17 18.60
CA ILE A 30 12.38 4.16 20.02
C ILE A 30 13.86 4.45 20.26
N ASN A 31 14.75 3.68 19.66
CA ASN A 31 16.19 3.78 19.90
C ASN A 31 16.79 5.07 19.34
N LYS A 32 16.32 5.52 18.16
CA LYS A 32 16.91 6.70 17.51
C LYS A 32 16.38 8.02 18.05
N HIS A 33 15.11 8.08 18.43
CA HIS A 33 14.47 9.35 18.72
C HIS A 33 13.95 9.45 20.18
N ILE A 34 13.38 8.37 20.74
CA ILE A 34 12.69 8.44 22.02
C ILE A 34 13.69 8.26 23.19
N PHE A 35 14.46 7.19 23.17
CA PHE A 35 15.38 6.88 24.28
C PHE A 35 16.41 7.96 24.55
N PRO A 36 17.05 8.61 23.58
CA PRO A 36 18.04 9.64 23.85
C PRO A 36 17.49 10.87 24.59
N LYS A 37 16.19 11.13 24.48
CA LYS A 37 15.55 12.32 25.07
C LYS A 37 14.68 12.01 26.28
N LEU A 38 13.96 10.90 26.25
CA LEU A 38 12.91 10.58 27.21
C LEU A 38 13.15 9.27 27.98
N GLY A 39 14.10 8.43 27.55
CA GLY A 39 14.25 7.05 28.05
C GLY A 39 14.53 6.93 29.53
N SER A 40 15.35 7.83 30.13
CA SER A 40 15.70 7.82 31.53
C SER A 40 14.64 8.39 32.46
N MET A 41 13.62 9.08 31.93
CA MET A 41 12.59 9.72 32.73
C MET A 41 11.62 8.70 33.32
N GLU A 42 11.14 8.99 34.53
CA GLU A 42 10.04 8.23 35.12
C GLU A 42 8.74 8.50 34.36
N VAL A 43 7.94 7.46 34.17
CA VAL A 43 6.67 7.54 33.37
C VAL A 43 5.73 8.60 33.95
N SER A 44 5.69 8.74 35.29
CA SER A 44 4.85 9.70 36.00
C SER A 44 5.34 11.15 35.91
N GLU A 45 6.58 11.37 35.51
CA GLU A 45 7.19 12.71 35.43
C GLU A 45 7.03 13.32 34.01
N VAL A 46 6.67 12.50 33.03
CA VAL A 46 6.51 13.00 31.68
C VAL A 46 5.22 13.80 31.53
N THR A 47 5.39 15.07 31.23
CA THR A 47 4.27 16.01 31.07
C THR A 47 3.94 16.33 29.62
N TYR A 48 2.74 16.88 29.37
CA TYR A 48 2.36 17.38 28.05
C TYR A 48 3.37 18.41 27.49
N PRO A 49 3.81 19.44 28.23
CA PRO A 49 4.77 20.40 27.69
C PRO A 49 6.09 19.77 27.24
N MET A 50 6.58 18.77 27.98
CA MET A 50 7.79 18.03 27.61
C MET A 50 7.61 17.28 26.28
N LEU A 51 6.46 16.62 26.08
CA LEU A 51 6.17 15.93 24.84
C LEU A 51 5.94 16.89 23.67
N GLN A 52 5.33 18.05 23.91
CA GLN A 52 5.18 19.07 22.86
C GLN A 52 6.55 19.64 22.45
N THR A 53 7.43 19.93 23.40
CA THR A 53 8.81 20.34 23.12
C THR A 53 9.55 19.27 22.34
N PHE A 54 9.46 18.00 22.76
CA PHE A 54 10.05 16.88 22.04
C PHE A 54 9.57 16.79 20.58
N VAL A 55 8.26 16.97 20.33
CA VAL A 55 7.68 16.99 18.98
C VAL A 55 8.20 18.18 18.18
N ASN A 56 8.27 19.35 18.77
CA ASN A 56 8.80 20.55 18.13
C ASN A 56 10.28 20.40 17.77
N ASP A 57 11.09 19.79 18.63
CA ASP A 57 12.50 19.46 18.37
C ASP A 57 12.64 18.51 17.18
N LEU A 58 11.78 17.49 17.09
CA LEU A 58 11.80 16.55 15.96
C LEU A 58 11.47 17.25 14.65
N LEU A 59 10.53 18.19 14.66
CA LEU A 59 10.17 19.00 13.48
C LEU A 59 11.30 19.98 13.12
N GLY A 60 11.92 20.61 14.11
CA GLY A 60 13.06 21.50 13.94
C GLY A 60 14.33 20.80 13.40
N ASN A 61 14.45 19.49 13.60
CA ASN A 61 15.50 18.66 13.01
C ASN A 61 15.12 18.05 11.65
N ASP A 62 14.31 18.72 10.85
CA ASP A 62 13.91 18.39 9.49
C ASP A 62 13.18 17.04 9.33
N LEU A 63 12.65 16.45 10.40
CA LEU A 63 11.80 15.29 10.27
C LEU A 63 10.44 15.68 9.67
N LYS A 64 10.04 14.96 8.65
CA LYS A 64 8.72 15.19 8.03
C LYS A 64 7.59 14.99 9.04
N PRO A 65 6.54 15.84 9.06
CA PRO A 65 5.42 15.76 10.01
C PRO A 65 4.81 14.35 10.11
N LYS A 66 4.75 13.61 9.00
CA LYS A 66 4.30 12.21 8.99
C LYS A 66 5.19 11.29 9.80
N THR A 67 6.50 11.48 9.77
CA THR A 67 7.47 10.70 10.55
C THR A 67 7.31 11.02 12.03
N VAL A 68 7.21 12.30 12.37
CA VAL A 68 6.97 12.75 13.76
C VAL A 68 5.65 12.19 14.30
N LYS A 69 4.58 12.23 13.49
CA LYS A 69 3.32 11.57 13.84
C LYS A 69 3.48 10.08 14.14
N ASN A 70 4.23 9.35 13.33
CA ASN A 70 4.45 7.92 13.54
C ASN A 70 5.22 7.66 14.86
N ILE A 71 6.20 8.51 15.19
CA ILE A 71 6.93 8.44 16.46
C ILE A 71 5.98 8.70 17.65
N LEU A 72 5.17 9.76 17.56
CA LEU A 72 4.17 10.09 18.58
C LEU A 72 3.13 8.97 18.73
N ASP A 73 2.70 8.33 17.64
CA ASP A 73 1.76 7.21 17.70
C ASP A 73 2.35 6.01 18.50
N VAL A 74 3.66 5.78 18.43
CA VAL A 74 4.34 4.77 19.27
C VAL A 74 4.34 5.19 20.73
N ILE A 75 4.61 6.45 21.03
CA ILE A 75 4.57 7.00 22.41
C ILE A 75 3.14 6.88 22.97
N LYS A 76 2.12 7.29 22.21
CA LYS A 76 0.71 7.20 22.63
C LYS A 76 0.30 5.78 23.02
N VAL A 77 0.72 4.76 22.27
CA VAL A 77 0.39 3.37 22.61
C VAL A 77 1.07 2.93 23.91
N VAL A 78 2.29 3.38 24.16
CA VAL A 78 3.03 3.04 25.40
C VAL A 78 2.43 3.76 26.61
N PHE A 79 2.00 5.01 26.49
CA PHE A 79 1.29 5.69 27.57
C PHE A 79 -0.10 5.07 27.85
N LYS A 80 -0.80 4.55 26.82
CA LYS A 80 -2.01 3.73 27.03
C LYS A 80 -1.70 2.45 27.83
N LEU A 81 -0.53 1.84 27.61
CA LEU A 81 -0.09 0.70 28.43
C LEU A 81 0.19 1.15 29.87
N ALA A 82 0.83 2.30 30.07
CA ALA A 82 1.08 2.85 31.40
C ALA A 82 -0.21 3.05 32.20
N ILE A 83 -1.27 3.56 31.58
CA ILE A 83 -2.59 3.70 32.18
C ILE A 83 -3.16 2.33 32.58
N ARG A 84 -3.10 1.33 31.69
CA ARG A 84 -3.57 -0.03 31.98
C ARG A 84 -2.80 -0.71 33.11
N MET A 85 -1.54 -0.32 33.32
CA MET A 85 -0.70 -0.79 34.39
C MET A 85 -0.85 0.03 35.70
N ASN A 86 -1.78 1.00 35.72
CA ASN A 86 -2.00 1.93 36.82
C ASN A 86 -0.76 2.74 37.23
N LEU A 87 0.18 2.99 36.31
CA LEU A 87 1.36 3.81 36.55
C LEU A 87 1.04 5.30 36.47
N ILE A 88 0.04 5.68 35.71
CA ILE A 88 -0.49 7.04 35.54
C ILE A 88 -2.01 6.98 35.35
N LYS A 89 -2.70 8.08 35.63
CA LYS A 89 -4.17 8.19 35.44
C LYS A 89 -4.56 8.68 34.05
N GLU A 90 -3.78 9.59 33.49
CA GLU A 90 -4.06 10.25 32.22
C GLU A 90 -2.83 10.24 31.32
N SER A 91 -3.07 10.30 30.01
CA SER A 91 -1.98 10.31 29.01
C SER A 91 -1.48 11.73 28.76
N PRO A 92 -0.20 12.03 28.93
CA PRO A 92 0.35 13.33 28.57
C PRO A 92 0.37 13.58 27.04
N CYS A 93 0.01 12.57 26.24
CA CYS A 93 -0.01 12.66 24.79
C CYS A 93 -1.32 13.24 24.23
N ASP A 94 -2.39 13.36 25.04
CA ASP A 94 -3.74 13.63 24.51
C ASP A 94 -3.87 15.05 23.95
N TYR A 95 -3.10 15.98 24.48
CA TYR A 95 -3.09 17.39 24.06
C TYR A 95 -1.95 17.74 23.10
N VAL A 96 -1.07 16.77 22.74
CA VAL A 96 0.08 17.03 21.86
C VAL A 96 -0.40 17.35 20.44
N GLU A 97 -0.06 18.53 19.96
CA GLU A 97 -0.42 19.03 18.66
C GLU A 97 0.65 18.73 17.61
N LEU A 98 0.18 18.49 16.39
CA LEU A 98 1.01 18.35 15.21
C LEU A 98 0.54 19.33 14.12
N PRO A 99 1.45 19.87 13.32
CA PRO A 99 1.05 20.71 12.21
C PRO A 99 0.17 19.91 11.23
N LYS A 100 -0.84 20.58 10.69
CA LYS A 100 -1.63 20.01 9.58
C LYS A 100 -0.70 19.81 8.38
N TYR A 101 -0.74 18.66 7.79
CA TYR A 101 0.06 18.34 6.61
C TYR A 101 -0.77 17.55 5.60
N ASP A 102 -0.61 17.86 4.34
CA ASP A 102 -1.19 17.06 3.27
C ASP A 102 -0.15 16.03 2.80
N ASN A 103 -0.47 14.76 2.96
CA ASN A 103 0.32 13.65 2.43
C ASN A 103 -0.27 13.07 1.14
N LYS A 104 -1.33 13.68 0.61
CA LYS A 104 -1.90 13.21 -0.64
C LYS A 104 -0.88 13.45 -1.74
N ARG A 105 -0.50 12.38 -2.40
CA ARG A 105 0.23 12.48 -3.66
C ARG A 105 -0.79 12.46 -4.78
N TYR A 106 -0.90 13.56 -5.45
CA TYR A 106 -1.68 13.63 -6.66
C TYR A 106 -0.89 12.95 -7.77
N PHE A 107 -1.46 11.92 -8.34
CA PHE A 107 -0.91 11.24 -9.50
C PHE A 107 -1.42 11.98 -10.74
N SER A 108 -0.65 12.96 -11.20
CA SER A 108 -1.07 13.92 -12.25
C SER A 108 -0.42 13.63 -13.61
N PHE A 109 -0.27 12.35 -13.97
CA PHE A 109 0.18 12.05 -15.33
C PHE A 109 -0.95 12.20 -16.33
N SER A 110 -0.62 12.74 -17.51
CA SER A 110 -1.53 12.73 -18.65
C SER A 110 -1.94 11.31 -19.02
N THR A 111 -3.05 11.16 -19.70
CA THR A 111 -3.52 9.85 -20.18
C THR A 111 -2.48 9.17 -21.07
N SER A 112 -1.78 9.93 -21.92
CA SER A 112 -0.70 9.39 -22.76
C SER A 112 0.41 8.77 -21.93
N VAL A 113 0.96 9.47 -20.93
CA VAL A 113 2.00 8.94 -20.04
C VAL A 113 1.52 7.71 -19.29
N GLN A 114 0.25 7.65 -18.87
CA GLN A 114 -0.31 6.46 -18.22
C GLN A 114 -0.36 5.27 -19.18
N THR A 115 -0.72 5.50 -20.44
CA THR A 115 -0.73 4.47 -21.48
C THR A 115 0.68 3.99 -21.79
N ASP A 116 1.66 4.90 -21.90
CA ASP A 116 3.07 4.57 -22.12
C ASP A 116 3.63 3.69 -20.98
N PHE A 117 3.27 3.98 -19.74
CA PHE A 117 3.62 3.12 -18.59
C PHE A 117 3.09 1.70 -18.74
N ILE A 118 1.79 1.57 -19.08
CA ILE A 118 1.16 0.26 -19.23
C ILE A 118 1.83 -0.51 -20.35
N HIS A 119 2.04 0.14 -21.51
CA HIS A 119 2.69 -0.46 -22.66
C HIS A 119 4.12 -0.93 -22.32
N ALA A 120 4.93 -0.06 -21.71
CA ALA A 120 6.30 -0.41 -21.31
C ALA A 120 6.34 -1.58 -20.31
N LEU A 121 5.40 -1.65 -19.35
CA LEU A 121 5.30 -2.77 -18.43
C LEU A 121 4.97 -4.09 -19.13
N LEU A 122 4.19 -4.07 -20.19
CA LEU A 122 3.81 -5.25 -20.97
C LEU A 122 4.91 -5.74 -21.90
N THR A 123 5.77 -4.83 -22.38
CA THR A 123 6.76 -5.10 -23.43
C THR A 123 8.21 -5.12 -22.94
N TYR A 124 8.45 -4.97 -21.62
CA TYR A 124 9.80 -4.93 -21.07
C TYR A 124 10.59 -6.22 -21.36
N ASP A 125 11.81 -6.09 -21.86
CA ASP A 125 12.62 -7.22 -22.35
C ASP A 125 13.10 -8.17 -21.26
N VAL A 126 13.33 -7.66 -20.03
CA VAL A 126 13.78 -8.51 -18.92
C VAL A 126 12.60 -9.30 -18.36
N TYR A 127 12.36 -10.49 -18.92
CA TYR A 127 11.17 -11.31 -18.72
C TYR A 127 10.77 -11.48 -17.24
N MET A 128 11.71 -11.78 -16.34
CA MET A 128 11.42 -11.96 -14.92
C MET A 128 10.83 -10.70 -14.27
N TYR A 129 11.43 -9.53 -14.53
CA TYR A 129 10.93 -8.27 -13.98
C TYR A 129 9.66 -7.80 -14.70
N ARG A 130 9.56 -8.01 -16.01
CA ARG A 130 8.33 -7.76 -16.76
C ARG A 130 7.15 -8.51 -16.14
N ASP A 131 7.32 -9.81 -15.87
CA ASP A 131 6.23 -10.65 -15.39
C ASP A 131 5.88 -10.33 -13.93
N ILE A 132 6.85 -9.97 -13.09
CA ILE A 132 6.59 -9.39 -11.76
C ILE A 132 5.81 -8.06 -11.88
N PHE A 133 6.21 -7.17 -12.78
CA PHE A 133 5.58 -5.86 -12.96
C PHE A 133 4.17 -6.01 -13.56
N LEU A 134 3.98 -6.93 -14.50
CA LEU A 134 2.67 -7.32 -15.00
C LEU A 134 1.75 -7.79 -13.87
N PHE A 135 2.25 -8.61 -12.96
CA PHE A 135 1.48 -9.08 -11.82
C PHE A 135 1.11 -7.94 -10.86
N LEU A 136 2.00 -6.96 -10.69
CA LEU A 136 1.70 -5.73 -9.96
C LEU A 136 0.66 -4.87 -10.68
N LEU A 137 0.66 -4.87 -12.02
CA LEU A 137 -0.35 -4.20 -12.85
C LEU A 137 -1.76 -4.78 -12.64
N HIS A 138 -1.88 -6.04 -12.19
CA HIS A 138 -3.16 -6.61 -11.73
C HIS A 138 -3.63 -6.07 -10.38
N GLY A 139 -2.99 -5.01 -9.87
CA GLY A 139 -3.37 -4.33 -8.64
C GLY A 139 -2.92 -5.04 -7.36
N ARG A 140 -2.03 -6.02 -7.44
CA ARG A 140 -1.52 -6.71 -6.24
C ARG A 140 -0.48 -5.87 -5.51
N ARG A 141 -0.34 -6.08 -4.19
CA ARG A 141 0.72 -5.44 -3.42
C ARG A 141 2.04 -6.16 -3.66
N ARG A 142 3.14 -5.41 -3.66
CA ARG A 142 4.48 -5.98 -3.89
C ARG A 142 4.74 -7.27 -3.10
N ASN A 143 4.46 -7.27 -1.81
CA ASN A 143 4.72 -8.44 -0.98
C ASN A 143 3.78 -9.61 -1.31
N GLU A 144 2.55 -9.36 -1.75
CA GLU A 144 1.62 -10.39 -2.20
C GLU A 144 2.19 -11.11 -3.43
N VAL A 145 2.75 -10.35 -4.39
CA VAL A 145 3.36 -10.90 -5.60
C VAL A 145 4.65 -11.67 -5.29
N LEU A 146 5.56 -11.06 -4.51
CA LEU A 146 6.87 -11.65 -4.23
C LEU A 146 6.81 -12.86 -3.28
N SER A 147 5.77 -12.96 -2.47
CA SER A 147 5.55 -14.09 -1.56
C SER A 147 4.68 -15.18 -2.18
N LEU A 148 4.25 -15.03 -3.43
CA LEU A 148 3.42 -16.03 -4.10
C LEU A 148 4.23 -17.30 -4.31
N THR A 149 3.66 -18.44 -3.90
CA THR A 149 4.23 -19.76 -4.07
C THR A 149 3.34 -20.61 -4.99
N TRP A 150 3.86 -21.68 -5.55
CA TRP A 150 3.11 -22.50 -6.51
C TRP A 150 1.87 -23.17 -5.90
N ASP A 151 1.88 -23.47 -4.62
CA ASP A 151 0.71 -23.98 -3.88
C ASP A 151 -0.43 -22.95 -3.74
N MET A 152 -0.17 -21.68 -4.03
CA MET A 152 -1.16 -20.61 -4.09
C MET A 152 -1.69 -20.37 -5.51
N VAL A 153 -1.25 -21.13 -6.50
CA VAL A 153 -1.60 -20.95 -7.92
C VAL A 153 -2.27 -22.20 -8.45
N ASP A 154 -3.49 -22.05 -8.92
CA ASP A 154 -4.24 -23.09 -9.61
C ASP A 154 -4.22 -22.79 -11.12
N MET A 155 -3.33 -23.49 -11.84
CA MET A 155 -3.19 -23.31 -13.28
C MET A 155 -4.39 -23.89 -14.07
N GLU A 156 -5.07 -24.92 -13.55
CA GLU A 156 -6.21 -25.54 -14.24
C GLU A 156 -7.42 -24.60 -14.22
N GLN A 157 -7.67 -23.96 -13.08
CA GLN A 157 -8.78 -23.01 -12.92
C GLN A 157 -8.39 -21.56 -13.26
N SER A 158 -7.14 -21.29 -13.62
CA SER A 158 -6.61 -19.94 -13.85
C SER A 158 -6.85 -19.01 -12.66
N LEU A 159 -6.62 -19.52 -11.45
CA LEU A 159 -6.81 -18.82 -10.18
C LEU A 159 -5.50 -18.67 -9.41
N TYR A 160 -5.40 -17.64 -8.58
CA TYR A 160 -4.38 -17.54 -7.55
C TYR A 160 -4.96 -17.03 -6.24
N TYR A 161 -4.36 -17.46 -5.14
CA TYR A 161 -4.79 -17.15 -3.78
C TYR A 161 -3.78 -16.24 -3.11
N ILE A 162 -4.30 -15.28 -2.36
CA ILE A 162 -3.50 -14.45 -1.46
C ILE A 162 -3.96 -14.76 -0.03
N PRO A 163 -3.23 -15.54 0.76
CA PRO A 163 -3.60 -15.89 2.13
C PRO A 163 -3.67 -14.66 3.04
N ALA A 164 -4.51 -14.72 4.06
CA ALA A 164 -4.67 -13.67 5.06
C ALA A 164 -3.35 -13.28 5.75
N MET A 165 -2.42 -14.21 5.90
CA MET A 165 -1.11 -13.98 6.56
C MET A 165 -0.21 -13.02 5.80
N ILE A 166 -0.22 -13.07 4.46
CA ILE A 166 0.60 -12.20 3.61
C ILE A 166 -0.16 -10.95 3.15
N ASN A 167 -1.48 -10.93 3.32
CA ASN A 167 -2.32 -9.82 2.94
C ASN A 167 -2.48 -8.84 4.11
N LYS A 168 -2.16 -7.56 3.87
CA LYS A 168 -2.35 -6.49 4.86
C LYS A 168 -3.80 -6.36 5.33
N ALA A 169 -4.78 -6.77 4.52
CA ALA A 169 -6.20 -6.78 4.85
C ALA A 169 -6.60 -7.91 5.80
N ARG A 170 -5.70 -8.87 6.12
CA ARG A 170 -5.93 -10.06 6.95
C ARG A 170 -7.15 -10.89 6.49
N ARG A 171 -7.37 -10.95 5.17
CA ARG A 171 -8.40 -11.78 4.53
C ARG A 171 -7.76 -12.59 3.42
N SER A 172 -8.13 -13.86 3.33
CA SER A 172 -7.76 -14.65 2.15
C SER A 172 -8.59 -14.18 0.96
N MET A 173 -7.96 -14.06 -0.19
CA MET A 173 -8.58 -13.56 -1.41
C MET A 173 -8.16 -14.44 -2.59
N SER A 174 -9.10 -14.71 -3.48
CA SER A 174 -8.85 -15.43 -4.74
C SER A 174 -9.09 -14.50 -5.91
N TYR A 175 -8.31 -14.68 -6.95
CA TYR A 175 -8.39 -13.85 -8.14
C TYR A 175 -8.25 -14.71 -9.39
N LYS A 176 -9.06 -14.41 -10.38
CA LYS A 176 -8.93 -14.97 -11.73
C LYS A 176 -7.74 -14.31 -12.41
N MET A 177 -6.94 -15.10 -13.12
CA MET A 177 -5.89 -14.58 -13.99
C MET A 177 -6.52 -14.00 -15.26
N THR A 178 -5.90 -12.98 -15.83
CA THR A 178 -6.12 -12.62 -17.22
C THR A 178 -5.31 -13.55 -18.13
N ASP A 179 -5.70 -13.69 -19.38
CA ASP A 179 -5.01 -14.58 -20.31
C ASP A 179 -3.51 -14.28 -20.39
N ILE A 180 -3.15 -13.00 -20.48
CA ILE A 180 -1.74 -12.59 -20.49
C ILE A 180 -0.98 -12.96 -19.21
N LEU A 181 -1.63 -12.88 -18.04
CA LEU A 181 -0.99 -13.29 -16.80
C LEU A 181 -0.85 -14.81 -16.73
N TYR A 182 -1.87 -15.54 -17.17
CA TYR A 182 -1.85 -16.99 -17.25
C TYR A 182 -0.71 -17.50 -18.15
N ASP A 183 -0.60 -16.96 -19.37
CA ASP A 183 0.44 -17.34 -20.32
C ASP A 183 1.84 -17.11 -19.75
N ARG A 184 2.05 -15.97 -19.08
CA ARG A 184 3.33 -15.67 -18.44
C ARG A 184 3.64 -16.59 -17.27
N LEU A 185 2.66 -16.85 -16.41
CA LEU A 185 2.85 -17.79 -15.29
C LEU A 185 3.02 -19.23 -15.77
N MET A 186 2.38 -19.63 -16.88
CA MET A 186 2.57 -20.95 -17.48
C MET A 186 4.04 -21.18 -17.89
N VAL A 187 4.70 -20.17 -18.47
CA VAL A 187 6.13 -20.25 -18.81
C VAL A 187 6.97 -20.49 -17.54
N HIS A 188 6.73 -19.75 -16.47
CA HIS A 188 7.42 -19.93 -15.19
C HIS A 188 7.11 -21.29 -14.57
N TYR A 189 5.86 -21.76 -14.66
CA TYR A 189 5.41 -23.05 -14.15
C TYR A 189 6.13 -24.20 -14.84
N LEU A 190 6.14 -24.20 -16.18
CA LEU A 190 6.82 -25.23 -16.97
C LEU A 190 8.33 -25.25 -16.71
N HIS A 191 8.95 -24.07 -16.60
CA HIS A 191 10.36 -23.97 -16.26
C HIS A 191 10.64 -24.57 -14.88
N ALA A 192 9.83 -24.26 -13.88
CA ALA A 192 9.96 -24.81 -12.54
C ALA A 192 9.69 -26.33 -12.50
N CYS A 193 8.76 -26.83 -13.31
CA CYS A 193 8.52 -28.27 -13.48
C CYS A 193 9.76 -29.00 -14.00
N VAL A 194 10.42 -28.44 -15.02
CA VAL A 194 11.64 -29.01 -15.61
C VAL A 194 12.80 -28.95 -14.60
N GLU A 195 13.02 -27.78 -13.99
CA GLU A 195 14.11 -27.57 -13.03
C GLU A 195 14.00 -28.50 -11.81
N GLN A 196 12.78 -28.70 -11.30
CA GLN A 196 12.52 -29.56 -10.13
C GLN A 196 12.19 -31.01 -10.49
N ASN A 197 12.19 -31.38 -11.77
CA ASN A 197 11.78 -32.70 -12.27
C ASN A 197 10.45 -33.18 -11.66
N THR A 198 9.41 -32.33 -11.71
CA THR A 198 8.10 -32.60 -11.12
C THR A 198 6.97 -31.98 -11.97
N ARG A 199 5.77 -32.56 -11.83
CA ARG A 199 4.55 -31.95 -12.41
C ARG A 199 3.91 -30.88 -11.50
N HIS A 200 4.30 -30.83 -10.23
CA HIS A 200 3.79 -29.89 -9.24
C HIS A 200 4.96 -29.19 -8.57
N PRO A 201 5.46 -28.08 -9.15
CA PRO A 201 6.60 -27.37 -8.61
C PRO A 201 6.26 -26.75 -7.26
N LYS A 202 7.28 -26.56 -6.43
CA LYS A 202 7.17 -25.96 -5.09
C LYS A 202 8.01 -24.69 -5.01
N GLY A 203 7.80 -23.93 -3.96
CA GLY A 203 8.54 -22.69 -3.71
C GLY A 203 7.94 -21.47 -4.40
N TYR A 204 8.72 -20.41 -4.47
CA TYR A 204 8.24 -19.12 -4.96
C TYR A 204 8.03 -19.13 -6.48
N VAL A 205 6.92 -18.52 -6.93
CA VAL A 205 6.64 -18.31 -8.37
C VAL A 205 7.73 -17.45 -9.01
N PHE A 206 8.12 -16.37 -8.32
CA PHE A 206 9.23 -15.51 -8.72
C PHE A 206 10.44 -15.78 -7.82
N ASN A 207 11.13 -16.88 -8.13
CA ASN A 207 12.32 -17.27 -7.38
C ASN A 207 13.53 -16.46 -7.82
N ASN A 208 14.28 -15.91 -6.85
CA ASN A 208 15.56 -15.26 -7.14
C ASN A 208 16.64 -16.34 -7.35
N PRO A 209 17.23 -16.45 -8.55
CA PRO A 209 18.15 -17.52 -8.87
C PRO A 209 19.43 -17.49 -8.02
N GLN A 210 19.82 -16.33 -7.49
CA GLN A 210 21.03 -16.20 -6.67
C GLN A 210 20.83 -16.67 -5.22
N THR A 211 19.62 -16.47 -4.66
CA THR A 211 19.35 -16.73 -3.25
C THR A 211 18.41 -17.91 -3.02
N GLN A 212 17.82 -18.45 -4.08
CA GLN A 212 16.77 -19.49 -4.06
C GLN A 212 15.60 -19.14 -3.12
N THR A 213 15.32 -17.82 -2.97
CA THR A 213 14.22 -17.27 -2.17
C THR A 213 13.48 -16.18 -2.94
N GLN A 214 12.41 -15.64 -2.35
CA GLN A 214 11.72 -14.49 -2.92
C GLN A 214 12.65 -13.28 -3.10
N TYR A 215 12.38 -12.46 -4.11
CA TYR A 215 13.02 -11.15 -4.23
C TYR A 215 12.70 -10.28 -3.03
N LYS A 216 13.70 -9.67 -2.40
CA LYS A 216 13.51 -8.77 -1.25
C LYS A 216 13.35 -7.32 -1.66
N ASP A 217 14.10 -6.89 -2.66
CA ASP A 217 14.12 -5.52 -3.16
C ASP A 217 14.13 -5.48 -4.69
N LEU A 218 13.19 -4.75 -5.25
CA LEU A 218 13.09 -4.50 -6.70
C LEU A 218 13.51 -3.07 -7.08
N SER A 219 14.00 -2.27 -6.14
CA SER A 219 14.24 -0.84 -6.35
C SER A 219 15.24 -0.56 -7.46
N LYS A 220 16.28 -1.39 -7.59
CA LYS A 220 17.28 -1.24 -8.67
C LYS A 220 16.68 -1.62 -10.02
N ALA A 221 15.98 -2.76 -10.08
CA ALA A 221 15.32 -3.21 -11.30
C ALA A 221 14.24 -2.23 -11.77
N TRP A 222 13.47 -1.68 -10.82
CA TRP A 222 12.46 -0.67 -11.11
C TRP A 222 13.04 0.62 -11.67
N ARG A 223 14.10 1.16 -11.06
CA ARG A 223 14.79 2.36 -11.58
C ARG A 223 15.38 2.13 -12.96
N ARG A 224 15.95 0.94 -13.18
CA ARG A 224 16.46 0.53 -14.47
C ARG A 224 15.36 0.51 -15.52
N PHE A 225 14.25 -0.16 -15.23
CA PHE A 225 13.07 -0.20 -16.10
C PHE A 225 12.60 1.22 -16.50
N LEU A 226 12.40 2.11 -15.51
CA LEU A 226 11.96 3.47 -15.78
C LEU A 226 12.93 4.24 -16.69
N LYS A 227 14.24 4.06 -16.47
CA LYS A 227 15.27 4.72 -17.26
C LYS A 227 15.30 4.18 -18.69
N GLU A 228 15.25 2.86 -18.87
CA GLU A 228 15.29 2.21 -20.19
C GLU A 228 14.04 2.48 -21.03
N SER A 229 12.91 2.73 -20.36
CA SER A 229 11.63 3.04 -21.01
C SER A 229 11.36 4.54 -21.15
N ASP A 230 12.31 5.40 -20.79
CA ASP A 230 12.17 6.87 -20.79
C ASP A 230 10.92 7.38 -20.04
N LEU A 231 10.61 6.74 -18.90
CA LEU A 231 9.43 7.05 -18.13
C LEU A 231 9.74 7.92 -16.90
N PRO A 232 8.85 8.84 -16.52
CA PRO A 232 9.03 9.65 -15.33
C PRO A 232 9.08 8.79 -14.07
N TYR A 233 9.84 9.24 -13.06
CA TYR A 233 10.00 8.49 -11.83
C TYR A 233 8.70 8.37 -11.04
N ILE A 234 8.27 7.13 -10.83
CA ILE A 234 7.28 6.75 -9.83
C ILE A 234 7.85 5.63 -8.95
N ARG A 235 7.31 5.47 -7.75
CA ARG A 235 7.69 4.33 -6.91
C ARG A 235 6.98 3.07 -7.42
N LEU A 236 7.60 1.92 -7.23
CA LEU A 236 7.00 0.64 -7.60
C LEU A 236 5.57 0.45 -7.05
N HIS A 237 5.28 0.96 -5.86
CA HIS A 237 3.93 0.88 -5.28
C HIS A 237 2.92 1.80 -5.99
N ASP A 238 3.41 2.80 -6.71
CA ASP A 238 2.55 3.74 -7.43
C ASP A 238 1.94 3.14 -8.71
N ILE A 239 2.42 1.95 -9.19
CA ILE A 239 1.73 1.15 -10.22
C ILE A 239 0.26 0.92 -9.82
N ARG A 240 0.02 0.60 -8.57
CA ARG A 240 -1.34 0.39 -8.05
C ARG A 240 -2.15 1.69 -8.02
N HIS A 241 -1.51 2.84 -7.82
CA HIS A 241 -2.12 4.15 -7.98
C HIS A 241 -2.43 4.45 -9.45
N LEU A 242 -1.49 4.13 -10.35
CA LEU A 242 -1.68 4.27 -11.79
C LEU A 242 -2.94 3.53 -12.26
N ILE A 243 -3.07 2.25 -11.90
CA ILE A 243 -4.24 1.44 -12.29
C ILE A 243 -5.52 2.02 -11.71
N GLY A 244 -5.54 2.35 -10.41
CA GLY A 244 -6.73 2.91 -9.77
C GLY A 244 -7.17 4.22 -10.43
N THR A 245 -6.22 5.11 -10.72
CA THR A 245 -6.48 6.40 -11.37
C THR A 245 -6.94 6.21 -12.83
N TYR A 246 -6.26 5.34 -13.59
CA TYR A 246 -6.61 5.05 -14.97
C TYR A 246 -8.01 4.41 -15.07
N SER A 247 -8.30 3.42 -14.23
CA SER A 247 -9.59 2.73 -14.22
C SER A 247 -10.76 3.67 -13.94
N ILE A 248 -10.59 4.62 -13.01
CA ILE A 248 -11.68 5.52 -12.60
C ILE A 248 -11.79 6.72 -13.55
N ASN A 249 -10.66 7.36 -13.89
CA ASN A 249 -10.69 8.66 -14.57
C ASN A 249 -10.57 8.57 -16.09
N VAL A 250 -10.12 7.42 -16.64
CA VAL A 250 -9.99 7.20 -18.09
C VAL A 250 -11.02 6.18 -18.59
N LEU A 251 -11.13 5.02 -17.88
CA LEU A 251 -12.09 3.97 -18.25
C LEU A 251 -13.47 4.18 -17.60
N GLU A 252 -13.61 5.17 -16.72
CA GLU A 252 -14.86 5.53 -16.03
C GLU A 252 -15.53 4.36 -15.31
N LEU A 253 -14.74 3.41 -14.82
CA LEU A 253 -15.25 2.24 -14.12
C LEU A 253 -15.78 2.61 -12.73
N PRO A 254 -16.88 1.99 -12.27
CA PRO A 254 -17.42 2.19 -10.94
C PRO A 254 -16.38 1.95 -9.85
N ILE A 255 -16.32 2.85 -8.87
CA ILE A 255 -15.32 2.82 -7.79
C ILE A 255 -15.37 1.51 -6.98
N GLU A 256 -16.54 0.92 -6.82
CA GLU A 256 -16.75 -0.34 -6.12
C GLU A 256 -16.06 -1.50 -6.86
N LYS A 257 -16.20 -1.55 -8.20
CA LYS A 257 -15.54 -2.55 -9.03
C LYS A 257 -14.01 -2.41 -8.97
N VAL A 258 -13.52 -1.17 -9.04
CA VAL A 258 -12.08 -0.89 -8.92
C VAL A 258 -11.57 -1.22 -7.52
N SER A 259 -12.34 -0.90 -6.47
CA SER A 259 -12.02 -1.25 -5.08
C SER A 259 -11.88 -2.75 -4.89
N HIS A 260 -12.84 -3.52 -5.42
CA HIS A 260 -12.80 -4.99 -5.39
C HIS A 260 -11.60 -5.55 -6.16
N ALA A 261 -11.38 -5.09 -7.40
CA ALA A 261 -10.25 -5.51 -8.23
C ALA A 261 -8.90 -5.24 -7.55
N LEU A 262 -8.76 -4.11 -6.85
CA LEU A 262 -7.58 -3.78 -6.07
C LEU A 262 -7.51 -4.53 -4.72
N GLY A 263 -8.55 -5.23 -4.28
CA GLY A 263 -8.61 -5.89 -2.98
C GLY A 263 -8.54 -4.91 -1.81
N HIS A 264 -9.29 -3.80 -1.90
CA HIS A 264 -9.50 -2.90 -0.78
C HIS A 264 -10.64 -3.41 0.10
N THR A 265 -10.46 -3.36 1.41
CA THR A 265 -11.51 -3.72 2.39
C THR A 265 -12.54 -2.60 2.57
N ASN A 266 -12.14 -1.36 2.26
CA ASN A 266 -12.99 -0.18 2.36
C ASN A 266 -12.87 0.62 1.06
N VAL A 267 -14.02 0.96 0.47
CA VAL A 267 -14.12 1.77 -0.75
C VAL A 267 -13.49 3.17 -0.58
N GLU A 268 -13.54 3.75 0.62
CA GLU A 268 -12.85 5.02 0.94
C GLU A 268 -11.37 5.00 0.58
N THR A 269 -10.71 3.82 0.68
CA THR A 269 -9.32 3.68 0.26
C THR A 269 -9.15 3.90 -1.26
N THR A 270 -10.21 3.72 -2.04
CA THR A 270 -10.24 3.89 -3.50
C THR A 270 -10.62 5.32 -3.88
N GLN A 271 -11.33 6.05 -3.03
CA GLN A 271 -11.73 7.46 -3.28
C GLN A 271 -10.54 8.39 -3.56
N LYS A 272 -9.37 8.06 -3.03
CA LYS A 272 -8.13 8.82 -3.31
C LYS A 272 -7.71 8.81 -4.79
N TYR A 273 -8.25 7.92 -5.60
CA TYR A 273 -7.99 7.84 -7.05
C TYR A 273 -8.96 8.67 -7.87
N VAL A 274 -10.06 9.11 -7.28
CA VAL A 274 -11.05 9.96 -7.94
C VAL A 274 -10.47 11.36 -8.08
N THR A 275 -10.30 11.80 -9.30
CA THR A 275 -9.99 13.20 -9.61
C THR A 275 -11.27 13.88 -10.03
N ILE A 276 -11.75 14.82 -9.23
CA ILE A 276 -12.91 15.62 -9.59
C ILE A 276 -12.45 16.61 -10.67
N LYS A 277 -12.86 16.37 -11.92
CA LYS A 277 -12.65 17.31 -13.01
C LYS A 277 -13.72 18.42 -12.91
N PRO A 278 -13.38 19.70 -13.13
CA PRO A 278 -14.37 20.78 -13.18
C PRO A 278 -15.52 20.50 -14.16
N GLU A 279 -15.19 19.85 -15.28
CA GLU A 279 -16.14 19.43 -16.32
C GLU A 279 -17.19 18.45 -15.80
N THR A 280 -16.82 17.56 -14.85
CA THR A 280 -17.76 16.61 -14.26
C THR A 280 -18.88 17.32 -13.51
N SER A 281 -18.54 18.36 -12.75
CA SER A 281 -19.53 19.18 -12.05
C SER A 281 -20.48 19.85 -13.04
N LYS A 282 -19.95 20.40 -14.14
CA LYS A 282 -20.76 21.00 -15.22
C LYS A 282 -21.68 19.96 -15.84
N GLN A 283 -21.16 18.79 -16.23
CA GLN A 283 -21.98 17.72 -16.84
C GLN A 283 -23.14 17.26 -15.95
N VAL A 284 -22.89 17.14 -14.63
CA VAL A 284 -23.94 16.76 -13.66
C VAL A 284 -25.01 17.84 -13.59
N ILE A 285 -24.60 19.10 -13.47
CA ILE A 285 -25.55 20.21 -13.40
C ILE A 285 -26.31 20.39 -14.71
N ASP A 286 -25.64 20.29 -15.87
CA ASP A 286 -26.29 20.32 -17.18
C ASP A 286 -27.34 19.21 -17.32
N LYS A 287 -27.05 17.99 -16.88
CA LYS A 287 -28.02 16.87 -16.88
C LYS A 287 -29.22 17.18 -16.00
N ILE A 288 -29.01 17.71 -14.80
CA ILE A 288 -30.10 18.10 -13.89
C ILE A 288 -30.95 19.20 -14.54
N ILE A 289 -30.33 20.25 -15.05
CA ILE A 289 -31.04 21.37 -15.68
C ILE A 289 -31.83 20.88 -16.90
N ASN A 290 -31.21 20.10 -17.77
CA ASN A 290 -31.85 19.58 -18.97
C ASN A 290 -33.01 18.62 -18.65
N SER A 291 -32.92 17.82 -17.58
CA SER A 291 -34.01 16.94 -17.14
C SER A 291 -35.24 17.71 -16.63
N VAL A 292 -35.02 18.93 -16.14
CA VAL A 292 -36.12 19.80 -15.64
C VAL A 292 -36.68 20.69 -16.76
N ILE A 293 -35.81 21.23 -17.63
CA ILE A 293 -36.20 22.17 -18.68
C ILE A 293 -36.75 21.44 -19.91
N LEU A 294 -36.29 20.25 -20.20
CA LEU A 294 -36.76 19.39 -21.31
C LEU A 294 -37.36 18.10 -20.75
N PRO A 295 -38.53 18.14 -20.10
CA PRO A 295 -39.24 16.89 -19.83
C PRO A 295 -39.53 16.25 -21.18
N ASP A 296 -39.23 14.94 -21.30
CA ASP A 296 -39.29 14.12 -22.50
C ASP A 296 -40.41 14.59 -23.46
N LYS A 297 -40.03 14.88 -24.71
CA LYS A 297 -41.01 14.92 -25.78
C LYS A 297 -41.59 13.52 -25.86
N VAL A 298 -42.78 13.35 -25.31
CA VAL A 298 -43.64 12.19 -25.54
C VAL A 298 -43.57 11.87 -27.02
N VAL A 299 -42.96 10.73 -27.37
CA VAL A 299 -43.01 10.17 -28.72
C VAL A 299 -44.50 9.89 -28.94
N GLY A 300 -45.12 10.83 -29.65
CA GLY A 300 -46.49 10.70 -30.09
C GLY A 300 -46.60 9.46 -30.98
N SER A 301 -47.33 8.51 -30.53
CA SER A 301 -47.92 7.45 -31.35
C SER A 301 -48.60 8.09 -32.57
N SER A 302 -48.04 7.87 -33.73
CA SER A 302 -48.75 8.09 -35.01
C SER A 302 -49.53 6.82 -35.34
N ILE A 303 -50.79 7.02 -35.46
CA ILE A 303 -51.82 6.13 -35.97
C ILE A 303 -51.48 5.60 -37.39
#